data_77c9fa1ad7758c72c44412cd53cb13e4
#
_entry.id   77c9fa1ad7758c72c44412cd53cb13e4
#
_cell.length_a   1.000
_cell.length_b   1.000
_cell.length_c   1.000
_cell.angle_alpha   90.00
_cell.angle_beta   90.00
_cell.angle_gamma   90.00
#
_symmetry.space_group_name_H-M   'P 1'
#
loop_
_entity.id
_entity.type
_entity.pdbx_description
1 polymer ?
#
loop_
_entity_poly.entity_id
_entity_poly.type
_entity_poly.pdbx_seq_one_letter_code
_entity_poly.pdbx_strand_id
1 'polypeptide(L)'
;FNRILIDKNPKGDLELYALSKHHQQVMKVTIDAKATPFTKTIHHLEKDMETYSEVITNKTTIDKSTHIFAPKHPKDLRSYRMVYDTISVETMNSILFDDSVIIRSGKSGSTTYNNNTGVANYNDDSKKYHYKNLSEDESGSKDMDTSIPSTFEYINNHGGFFNDDFRLFDTDNMSGELTYQLFLNGHPTFNDQQLNEINVTWGEKGIYDYKRALLRSSVPLDGATTSLDSLETVRASLANNHDIDFEKISNMIVGYKEDDKPDKDDIEVQRNSEFIPTWYVEYDGEWYVYQDGRLE
;
A
#
# COMPACT_ATOMS: atom_id res chain seq x y z
N PHE A 1 15.10 9.22 1.15
CA PHE A 1 14.41 10.52 1.23
C PHE A 1 12.94 10.28 1.54
N ASN A 2 12.38 11.04 2.46
CA ASN A 2 10.99 10.89 2.90
C ASN A 2 10.09 12.05 2.47
N ARG A 3 10.64 13.08 1.83
CA ARG A 3 9.88 14.20 1.26
C ARG A 3 10.54 14.75 0.02
N ILE A 4 9.70 15.20 -0.90
CA ILE A 4 10.12 15.98 -2.07
C ILE A 4 9.37 17.32 -2.02
N LEU A 5 10.11 18.42 -2.04
CA LEU A 5 9.58 19.75 -2.24
C LEU A 5 9.88 20.20 -3.65
N ILE A 6 8.91 20.82 -4.29
CA ILE A 6 9.04 21.36 -5.65
C ILE A 6 8.86 22.86 -5.56
N ASP A 7 9.82 23.59 -6.07
CA ASP A 7 9.82 25.07 -6.07
C ASP A 7 10.38 25.60 -7.40
N LYS A 8 10.38 26.91 -7.54
CA LYS A 8 10.98 27.61 -8.68
C LYS A 8 12.12 28.51 -8.20
N ASN A 9 13.20 28.51 -8.92
CA ASN A 9 14.29 29.44 -8.68
C ASN A 9 13.96 30.86 -9.20
N PRO A 10 14.76 31.88 -8.87
CA PRO A 10 14.57 33.24 -9.37
C PRO A 10 14.60 33.39 -10.90
N LYS A 11 15.20 32.43 -11.62
CA LYS A 11 15.24 32.38 -13.09
C LYS A 11 14.00 31.72 -13.70
N GLY A 12 13.10 31.19 -12.85
CA GLY A 12 11.87 30.52 -13.25
C GLY A 12 12.08 29.05 -13.67
N ASP A 13 13.18 28.41 -13.31
CA ASP A 13 13.43 26.99 -13.54
C ASP A 13 12.92 26.17 -12.33
N LEU A 14 12.56 24.90 -12.56
CA LEU A 14 12.15 23.99 -11.50
C LEU A 14 13.33 23.56 -10.63
N GLU A 15 13.09 23.57 -9.33
CA GLU A 15 14.01 23.01 -8.34
C GLU A 15 13.27 21.95 -7.51
N LEU A 16 13.93 20.81 -7.34
CA LEU A 16 13.48 19.75 -6.43
C LEU A 16 14.40 19.70 -5.21
N TYR A 17 13.80 19.56 -4.05
CA TYR A 17 14.51 19.31 -2.81
C TYR A 17 14.05 17.98 -2.24
N ALA A 18 14.92 16.97 -2.26
CA ALA A 18 14.67 15.70 -1.59
C ALA A 18 15.23 15.79 -0.18
N LEU A 19 14.37 15.57 0.80
CA LEU A 19 14.71 15.65 2.21
C LEU A 19 14.79 14.25 2.82
N SER A 20 15.84 14.01 3.61
CA SER A 20 15.99 12.80 4.42
C SER A 20 16.11 13.18 5.88
N LYS A 21 15.06 12.94 6.66
CA LYS A 21 15.07 13.17 8.10
C LYS A 21 16.08 12.23 8.81
N HIS A 22 16.10 10.96 8.38
CA HIS A 22 16.99 9.95 8.95
C HIS A 22 18.47 10.31 8.78
N HIS A 23 18.86 10.79 7.60
CA HIS A 23 20.24 11.20 7.30
C HIS A 23 20.50 12.68 7.55
N GLN A 24 19.51 13.45 7.96
CA GLN A 24 19.59 14.92 8.13
C GLN A 24 20.18 15.61 6.89
N GLN A 25 19.79 15.17 5.72
CA GLN A 25 20.32 15.62 4.43
C GLN A 25 19.22 16.22 3.58
N VAL A 26 19.60 17.21 2.79
CA VAL A 26 18.78 17.80 1.73
C VAL A 26 19.56 17.71 0.44
N MET A 27 19.01 17.00 -0.53
CA MET A 27 19.54 16.98 -1.89
C MET A 27 18.76 17.99 -2.74
N LYS A 28 19.45 18.93 -3.34
CA LYS A 28 18.87 19.87 -4.31
C LYS A 28 19.16 19.39 -5.72
N VAL A 29 18.12 19.28 -6.53
CA VAL A 29 18.21 18.96 -7.95
C VAL A 29 17.62 20.10 -8.78
N THR A 30 18.39 20.68 -9.67
CA THR A 30 17.91 21.65 -10.65
C THR A 30 17.53 20.91 -11.92
N ILE A 31 16.27 21.09 -12.34
CA ILE A 31 15.77 20.47 -13.58
C ILE A 31 15.88 21.50 -14.70
N ASP A 32 16.42 21.08 -15.84
CA ASP A 32 16.45 21.92 -17.05
C ASP A 32 15.03 21.99 -17.68
N ALA A 33 14.11 22.56 -16.93
CA ALA A 33 12.74 22.79 -17.34
C ALA A 33 12.16 24.05 -16.67
N LYS A 34 11.38 24.79 -17.43
CA LYS A 34 10.69 25.97 -16.89
C LYS A 34 9.55 25.58 -15.94
N ALA A 35 9.46 26.25 -14.80
CA ALA A 35 8.41 26.04 -13.80
C ALA A 35 7.02 26.43 -14.31
N THR A 36 6.91 27.33 -15.29
CA THR A 36 5.62 27.88 -15.75
C THR A 36 4.61 26.81 -16.19
N PRO A 37 4.95 25.79 -17.02
CA PRO A 37 3.99 24.74 -17.37
C PRO A 37 3.52 23.97 -16.13
N PHE A 38 4.45 23.58 -15.25
CA PHE A 38 4.15 22.89 -14.01
C PHE A 38 3.22 23.69 -13.11
N THR A 39 3.52 24.97 -12.86
CA THR A 39 2.69 25.88 -12.03
C THR A 39 1.29 26.03 -12.63
N LYS A 40 1.16 26.14 -13.97
CA LYS A 40 -0.15 26.21 -14.62
C LYS A 40 -0.97 24.94 -14.42
N THR A 41 -0.33 23.77 -14.51
CA THR A 41 -0.97 22.47 -14.26
C THR A 41 -1.45 22.38 -12.81
N ILE A 42 -0.61 22.75 -11.84
CA ILE A 42 -1.00 22.76 -10.42
C ILE A 42 -2.18 23.69 -10.20
N HIS A 43 -2.17 24.94 -10.66
CA HIS A 43 -3.30 25.85 -10.54
C HIS A 43 -4.59 25.36 -11.19
N HIS A 44 -4.48 24.56 -12.27
CA HIS A 44 -5.66 23.94 -12.88
C HIS A 44 -6.26 22.86 -11.98
N LEU A 45 -5.39 22.07 -11.34
CA LEU A 45 -5.78 20.98 -10.45
C LEU A 45 -6.22 21.45 -9.06
N GLU A 46 -5.75 22.60 -8.58
CA GLU A 46 -6.03 23.12 -7.22
C GLU A 46 -7.53 23.18 -6.88
N LYS A 47 -8.39 23.40 -7.86
CA LYS A 47 -9.84 23.49 -7.65
C LYS A 47 -10.47 22.15 -7.23
N ASP A 48 -9.88 21.07 -7.70
CA ASP A 48 -10.35 19.69 -7.50
C ASP A 48 -9.50 18.95 -6.46
N MET A 49 -8.42 19.58 -5.98
CA MET A 49 -7.55 18.99 -4.96
C MET A 49 -8.16 19.09 -3.56
N GLU A 50 -8.03 18.03 -2.81
CA GLU A 50 -8.35 18.01 -1.40
C GLU A 50 -7.33 18.83 -0.60
N THR A 51 -7.81 19.59 0.40
CA THR A 51 -6.94 20.40 1.26
C THR A 51 -6.33 19.52 2.35
N TYR A 52 -5.01 19.45 2.38
CA TYR A 52 -4.25 18.80 3.43
C TYR A 52 -3.79 19.77 4.49
N SER A 53 -3.69 19.31 5.72
CA SER A 53 -3.09 20.04 6.83
C SER A 53 -1.93 19.26 7.44
N GLU A 54 -0.96 19.98 7.97
CA GLU A 54 0.16 19.40 8.68
C GLU A 54 -0.18 19.14 10.14
N VAL A 55 0.17 17.95 10.63
CA VAL A 55 0.15 17.57 12.04
C VAL A 55 1.58 17.36 12.51
N ILE A 56 1.97 18.04 13.57
CA ILE A 56 3.29 17.90 14.20
C ILE A 56 3.09 17.14 15.50
N THR A 57 3.75 15.98 15.64
CA THR A 57 3.56 15.08 16.79
C THR A 57 4.21 15.59 18.09
N ASN A 58 5.29 16.37 17.98
CA ASN A 58 5.95 16.97 19.12
C ASN A 58 6.29 18.45 18.87
N LYS A 59 5.64 19.36 19.59
CA LYS A 59 5.86 20.81 19.44
C LYS A 59 7.05 21.34 20.26
N THR A 60 7.51 20.59 21.24
CA THR A 60 8.60 21.02 22.12
C THR A 60 9.98 20.59 21.60
N THR A 61 10.04 19.48 20.86
CA THR A 61 11.24 18.94 20.26
C THR A 61 11.03 18.70 18.77
N ILE A 62 10.99 19.77 17.99
CA ILE A 62 10.72 19.74 16.55
C ILE A 62 11.65 18.77 15.79
N ASP A 63 12.90 18.68 16.19
CA ASP A 63 13.89 17.77 15.57
C ASP A 63 13.49 16.27 15.68
N LYS A 64 12.70 15.92 16.71
CA LYS A 64 12.21 14.56 16.96
C LYS A 64 10.77 14.36 16.49
N SER A 65 10.06 15.44 16.14
CA SER A 65 8.67 15.35 15.72
C SER A 65 8.53 14.70 14.34
N THR A 66 7.45 13.98 14.15
CA THR A 66 6.99 13.57 12.83
C THR A 66 6.02 14.63 12.29
N HIS A 67 6.20 14.96 11.03
CA HIS A 67 5.35 15.88 10.30
C HIS A 67 4.45 15.08 9.37
N ILE A 68 3.18 15.00 9.70
CA ILE A 68 2.17 14.22 8.98
C ILE A 68 1.32 15.19 8.16
N PHE A 69 1.04 14.84 6.91
CA PHE A 69 0.11 15.57 6.05
C PHE A 69 -1.09 14.69 5.77
N ALA A 70 -2.26 15.14 6.18
CA ALA A 70 -3.49 14.40 6.02
C ALA A 70 -4.64 15.34 5.56
N PRO A 71 -5.71 14.78 4.92
CA PRO A 71 -6.84 15.57 4.46
C PRO A 71 -7.53 16.30 5.61
N LYS A 72 -7.68 17.61 5.47
CA LYS A 72 -8.26 18.45 6.53
C LYS A 72 -9.73 18.12 6.81
N HIS A 73 -10.47 17.91 5.75
CA HIS A 73 -11.90 17.57 5.77
C HIS A 73 -12.14 16.54 4.66
N PRO A 74 -12.04 15.25 4.94
CA PRO A 74 -12.31 14.21 3.94
C PRO A 74 -13.72 14.39 3.38
N LYS A 75 -13.85 14.42 2.05
CA LYS A 75 -15.10 14.68 1.34
C LYS A 75 -15.37 13.61 0.30
N ASP A 76 -16.63 13.55 -0.13
CA ASP A 76 -17.08 12.72 -1.25
C ASP A 76 -16.74 11.22 -1.09
N LEU A 77 -16.61 10.78 0.17
CA LEU A 77 -16.34 9.39 0.49
C LEU A 77 -17.62 8.56 0.36
N ARG A 78 -17.48 7.39 -0.27
CA ARG A 78 -18.56 6.41 -0.41
C ARG A 78 -18.07 5.04 0.01
N SER A 79 -18.95 4.23 0.57
CA SER A 79 -18.68 2.81 0.65
C SER A 79 -18.74 2.19 -0.74
N TYR A 80 -18.05 1.07 -0.93
CA TYR A 80 -18.06 0.32 -2.18
C TYR A 80 -18.34 -1.14 -1.87
N ARG A 81 -19.04 -1.80 -2.77
CA ARG A 81 -19.20 -3.25 -2.75
C ARG A 81 -18.46 -3.83 -3.94
N MET A 82 -17.59 -4.80 -3.68
CA MET A 82 -16.84 -5.51 -4.70
C MET A 82 -17.07 -7.01 -4.61
N VAL A 83 -17.08 -7.64 -5.77
CA VAL A 83 -17.11 -9.10 -5.92
C VAL A 83 -15.73 -9.55 -6.34
N TYR A 84 -15.23 -10.63 -5.78
CA TYR A 84 -13.95 -11.19 -6.15
C TYR A 84 -14.12 -12.48 -6.96
N ASP A 85 -13.38 -12.56 -8.06
CA ASP A 85 -13.14 -13.79 -8.79
C ASP A 85 -11.82 -14.42 -8.31
N THR A 86 -11.75 -15.74 -8.27
CA THR A 86 -10.52 -16.45 -7.94
C THR A 86 -9.60 -16.55 -9.15
N ILE A 87 -8.34 -16.19 -8.99
CA ILE A 87 -7.28 -16.44 -9.96
C ILE A 87 -6.85 -17.90 -9.81
N SER A 88 -6.69 -18.63 -10.93
CA SER A 88 -6.28 -20.05 -10.82
C SER A 88 -4.84 -20.17 -10.35
N VAL A 89 -4.59 -21.16 -9.49
CA VAL A 89 -3.25 -21.46 -8.98
C VAL A 89 -2.33 -21.89 -10.13
N GLU A 90 -2.86 -22.59 -11.12
CA GLU A 90 -2.13 -23.01 -12.31
C GLU A 90 -1.60 -21.82 -13.09
N THR A 91 -2.38 -20.73 -13.18
CA THR A 91 -1.92 -19.47 -13.79
C THR A 91 -0.71 -18.92 -13.05
N MET A 92 -0.77 -18.85 -11.72
CA MET A 92 0.37 -18.36 -10.93
C MET A 92 1.58 -19.28 -11.00
N ASN A 93 1.35 -20.59 -10.97
CA ASN A 93 2.44 -21.56 -11.12
C ASN A 93 3.12 -21.42 -12.49
N SER A 94 2.36 -21.20 -13.57
CA SER A 94 2.94 -20.99 -14.91
C SER A 94 3.73 -19.68 -15.07
N ILE A 95 3.50 -18.72 -14.19
CA ILE A 95 4.18 -17.43 -14.16
C ILE A 95 5.49 -17.52 -13.36
N LEU A 96 5.46 -18.20 -12.20
CA LEU A 96 6.52 -18.13 -11.20
C LEU A 96 7.49 -19.32 -11.24
N PHE A 97 7.02 -20.49 -11.68
CA PHE A 97 7.90 -21.64 -11.87
C PHE A 97 8.45 -21.66 -13.29
N ASP A 98 9.67 -22.15 -13.45
CA ASP A 98 10.22 -22.49 -14.76
C ASP A 98 9.47 -23.69 -15.40
N ASP A 99 9.80 -24.03 -16.64
CA ASP A 99 9.16 -25.10 -17.41
C ASP A 99 9.41 -26.52 -16.85
N SER A 100 9.96 -26.66 -15.66
CA SER A 100 10.20 -27.95 -15.03
C SER A 100 8.93 -28.56 -14.42
N VAL A 101 8.94 -29.87 -14.25
CA VAL A 101 7.81 -30.60 -13.66
C VAL A 101 7.56 -30.17 -12.23
N ILE A 102 6.36 -29.69 -11.95
CA ILE A 102 5.91 -29.26 -10.62
C ILE A 102 5.29 -30.44 -9.90
N ILE A 103 5.79 -30.77 -8.72
CA ILE A 103 5.24 -31.81 -7.84
C ILE A 103 4.20 -31.14 -6.93
N ARG A 104 2.99 -31.69 -6.93
CA ARG A 104 1.88 -31.24 -6.07
C ARG A 104 1.71 -32.18 -4.88
N SER A 105 1.64 -31.62 -3.68
CA SER A 105 1.24 -32.33 -2.47
C SER A 105 0.22 -31.50 -1.68
N GLY A 106 -0.85 -32.12 -1.19
CA GLY A 106 -1.94 -31.40 -0.50
C GLY A 106 -2.34 -32.06 0.79
N LYS A 107 -2.75 -31.22 1.75
CA LYS A 107 -3.54 -31.59 2.93
C LYS A 107 -4.81 -30.76 2.86
N SER A 108 -5.84 -31.15 3.63
CA SER A 108 -7.10 -30.41 3.70
C SER A 108 -6.86 -28.91 3.87
N GLY A 109 -7.38 -28.10 2.93
CA GLY A 109 -7.29 -26.62 2.95
C GLY A 109 -5.94 -26.04 2.53
N SER A 110 -4.93 -26.84 2.20
CA SER A 110 -3.62 -26.32 1.76
C SER A 110 -2.94 -27.22 0.74
N THR A 111 -2.36 -26.64 -0.30
CA THR A 111 -1.63 -27.34 -1.34
C THR A 111 -0.24 -26.73 -1.49
N THR A 112 0.78 -27.58 -1.53
CA THR A 112 2.17 -27.21 -1.82
C THR A 112 2.53 -27.66 -3.23
N TYR A 113 3.14 -26.77 -3.99
CA TYR A 113 3.71 -26.98 -5.31
C TYR A 113 5.22 -26.80 -5.20
N ASN A 114 6.02 -27.71 -5.76
CA ASN A 114 7.47 -27.57 -5.72
C ASN A 114 8.13 -28.16 -6.96
N ASN A 115 9.27 -27.62 -7.29
CA ASN A 115 10.23 -28.16 -8.23
C ASN A 115 11.65 -27.92 -7.68
N ASN A 116 12.69 -28.10 -8.53
CA ASN A 116 14.07 -27.89 -8.09
C ASN A 116 14.45 -26.42 -7.83
N THR A 117 13.66 -25.46 -8.35
CA THR A 117 13.97 -24.03 -8.32
C THR A 117 13.03 -23.23 -7.45
N GLY A 118 11.87 -23.78 -7.07
CA GLY A 118 10.89 -23.03 -6.30
C GLY A 118 9.93 -23.89 -5.47
N VAL A 119 9.31 -23.27 -4.49
CA VAL A 119 8.22 -23.82 -3.69
C VAL A 119 7.10 -22.80 -3.56
N ALA A 120 5.86 -23.24 -3.76
CA ALA A 120 4.69 -22.42 -3.51
C ALA A 120 3.70 -23.12 -2.58
N ASN A 121 3.08 -22.37 -1.70
CA ASN A 121 2.01 -22.83 -0.82
C ASN A 121 0.74 -22.05 -1.15
N TYR A 122 -0.36 -22.75 -1.32
CA TYR A 122 -1.67 -22.16 -1.53
C TYR A 122 -2.63 -22.63 -0.46
N ASN A 123 -3.36 -21.69 0.14
CA ASN A 123 -4.40 -21.97 1.12
C ASN A 123 -5.76 -21.76 0.45
N ASP A 124 -6.58 -22.83 0.40
CA ASP A 124 -7.87 -22.84 -0.28
C ASP A 124 -8.92 -21.96 0.42
N ASP A 125 -8.83 -21.77 1.73
CA ASP A 125 -9.81 -21.00 2.50
C ASP A 125 -9.54 -19.48 2.35
N SER A 126 -8.31 -19.05 2.62
CA SER A 126 -7.91 -17.64 2.52
C SER A 126 -7.54 -17.19 1.11
N LYS A 127 -7.42 -18.10 0.15
CA LYS A 127 -6.92 -17.86 -1.21
C LYS A 127 -5.48 -17.30 -1.24
N LYS A 128 -4.74 -17.35 -0.15
CA LYS A 128 -3.36 -16.89 -0.08
C LYS A 128 -2.42 -17.83 -0.82
N TYR A 129 -1.56 -17.23 -1.62
CA TYR A 129 -0.50 -17.89 -2.37
C TYR A 129 0.84 -17.29 -1.96
N HIS A 130 1.78 -18.15 -1.60
CA HIS A 130 3.13 -17.77 -1.22
C HIS A 130 4.14 -18.58 -2.01
N TYR A 131 4.93 -17.91 -2.85
CA TYR A 131 6.00 -18.52 -3.63
C TYR A 131 7.37 -18.07 -3.11
N LYS A 132 8.30 -19.02 -3.06
CA LYS A 132 9.70 -18.76 -2.74
C LYS A 132 10.60 -19.38 -3.82
N ASN A 133 11.46 -18.56 -4.41
CA ASN A 133 12.47 -19.02 -5.36
C ASN A 133 13.71 -19.49 -4.60
N LEU A 134 14.03 -20.80 -4.73
CA LEU A 134 15.17 -21.42 -4.06
C LEU A 134 16.49 -21.16 -4.78
N SER A 135 16.45 -20.61 -5.99
CA SER A 135 17.63 -20.24 -6.79
C SER A 135 18.10 -18.81 -6.55
N GLU A 136 17.34 -18.03 -5.79
CA GLU A 136 17.65 -16.66 -5.41
C GLU A 136 18.01 -16.57 -3.92
N ASP A 137 18.66 -15.46 -3.54
CA ASP A 137 19.10 -15.20 -2.18
C ASP A 137 18.50 -13.86 -1.69
N GLU A 138 18.02 -13.84 -0.47
CA GLU A 138 17.53 -12.67 0.22
C GLU A 138 18.57 -11.53 0.33
N SER A 139 19.86 -11.88 0.35
CA SER A 139 20.94 -10.90 0.52
C SER A 139 21.10 -9.93 -0.65
N GLY A 140 20.54 -10.25 -1.84
CA GLY A 140 20.59 -9.38 -3.03
C GLY A 140 19.62 -8.21 -3.01
N SER A 141 18.63 -8.21 -2.12
CA SER A 141 17.42 -7.36 -2.20
C SER A 141 17.55 -5.95 -1.60
N LYS A 142 18.70 -5.57 -1.06
CA LYS A 142 18.83 -4.35 -0.24
C LYS A 142 18.98 -3.04 -1.02
N ASP A 143 19.08 -3.12 -2.35
CA ASP A 143 19.12 -1.94 -3.21
C ASP A 143 17.73 -1.60 -3.73
N MET A 144 17.03 -0.72 -3.02
CA MET A 144 15.67 -0.30 -3.38
C MET A 144 15.60 0.44 -4.72
N ASP A 145 16.67 1.10 -5.13
CA ASP A 145 16.71 1.81 -6.43
C ASP A 145 16.62 0.81 -7.59
N THR A 146 17.09 -0.41 -7.38
CA THR A 146 16.98 -1.51 -8.34
C THR A 146 15.74 -2.37 -8.10
N SER A 147 15.42 -2.69 -6.84
CA SER A 147 14.34 -3.61 -6.48
C SER A 147 12.96 -3.07 -6.84
N ILE A 148 12.70 -1.77 -6.60
CA ILE A 148 11.40 -1.17 -6.91
C ILE A 148 11.06 -1.26 -8.39
N PRO A 149 11.86 -0.72 -9.34
CA PRO A 149 11.54 -0.81 -10.75
C PRO A 149 11.54 -2.24 -11.27
N SER A 150 12.47 -3.10 -10.82
CA SER A 150 12.56 -4.49 -11.27
C SER A 150 11.34 -5.31 -10.85
N THR A 151 10.89 -5.15 -9.61
CA THR A 151 9.70 -5.83 -9.09
C THR A 151 8.44 -5.36 -9.81
N PHE A 152 8.29 -4.05 -10.01
CA PHE A 152 7.14 -3.50 -10.73
C PHE A 152 7.09 -4.01 -12.19
N GLU A 153 8.23 -4.00 -12.88
CA GLU A 153 8.34 -4.51 -14.25
C GLU A 153 8.06 -6.02 -14.29
N TYR A 154 8.60 -6.79 -13.35
CA TYR A 154 8.36 -8.22 -13.26
C TYR A 154 6.88 -8.52 -13.11
N ILE A 155 6.19 -7.91 -12.14
CA ILE A 155 4.76 -8.14 -11.91
C ILE A 155 3.97 -7.79 -13.18
N ASN A 156 4.23 -6.64 -13.81
CA ASN A 156 3.53 -6.23 -15.03
C ASN A 156 3.74 -7.19 -16.21
N ASN A 157 4.94 -7.74 -16.35
CA ASN A 157 5.27 -8.66 -17.45
C ASN A 157 4.77 -10.10 -17.21
N HIS A 158 4.42 -10.44 -15.97
CA HIS A 158 4.04 -11.79 -15.55
C HIS A 158 2.60 -11.85 -14.99
N GLY A 159 1.63 -11.36 -15.75
CA GLY A 159 0.22 -11.39 -15.37
C GLY A 159 -0.28 -10.10 -14.73
N GLY A 160 0.64 -9.21 -14.34
CA GLY A 160 0.33 -7.91 -13.81
C GLY A 160 -0.42 -7.93 -12.48
N PHE A 161 -1.06 -6.83 -12.20
CA PHE A 161 -1.94 -6.66 -11.04
C PHE A 161 -3.39 -7.12 -11.32
N PHE A 162 -3.62 -7.84 -12.43
CA PHE A 162 -4.93 -8.35 -12.87
C PHE A 162 -6.01 -7.26 -13.04
N ASN A 163 -5.59 -6.07 -13.50
CA ASN A 163 -6.38 -4.85 -13.66
C ASN A 163 -6.82 -4.17 -12.36
N ASP A 164 -6.35 -4.61 -11.21
CA ASP A 164 -6.55 -3.92 -9.94
C ASP A 164 -5.55 -2.77 -9.79
N ASP A 165 -5.95 -1.69 -9.11
CA ASP A 165 -5.09 -0.51 -8.86
C ASP A 165 -4.18 -0.76 -7.65
N PHE A 166 -3.17 -1.61 -7.83
CA PHE A 166 -2.12 -1.80 -6.83
C PHE A 166 -1.02 -0.75 -6.99
N ARG A 167 -0.63 -0.14 -5.87
CA ARG A 167 0.44 0.86 -5.83
C ARG A 167 1.45 0.48 -4.77
N LEU A 168 2.72 0.81 -5.01
CA LEU A 168 3.75 0.69 -3.97
C LEU A 168 3.32 1.54 -2.77
N PHE A 169 3.15 0.90 -1.63
CA PHE A 169 2.63 1.50 -0.41
C PHE A 169 3.70 1.59 0.68
N ASP A 170 4.46 0.52 0.86
CA ASP A 170 5.51 0.47 1.86
C ASP A 170 6.76 -0.27 1.36
N THR A 171 7.89 0.02 2.00
CA THR A 171 9.19 -0.58 1.72
C THR A 171 9.95 -0.85 3.01
N ASP A 172 10.27 -2.10 3.28
CA ASP A 172 11.16 -2.44 4.38
C ASP A 172 12.61 -2.55 3.90
N ASN A 173 13.41 -1.54 4.22
CA ASN A 173 14.84 -1.50 3.86
C ASN A 173 15.68 -2.56 4.59
N MET A 174 15.17 -3.18 5.65
CA MET A 174 15.90 -4.20 6.42
C MET A 174 15.74 -5.57 5.78
N SER A 175 14.53 -5.95 5.43
CA SER A 175 14.20 -7.22 4.76
C SER A 175 14.28 -7.12 3.24
N GLY A 176 14.17 -5.91 2.67
CA GLY A 176 14.03 -5.71 1.23
C GLY A 176 12.63 -6.02 0.70
N GLU A 177 11.65 -6.18 1.57
CA GLU A 177 10.26 -6.42 1.18
C GLU A 177 9.61 -5.12 0.66
N LEU A 178 8.88 -5.26 -0.44
CA LEU A 178 8.07 -4.22 -1.07
C LEU A 178 6.61 -4.62 -0.93
N THR A 179 5.80 -3.75 -0.36
CA THR A 179 4.36 -3.94 -0.22
C THR A 179 3.61 -3.10 -1.25
N TYR A 180 2.91 -3.77 -2.15
CA TYR A 180 1.95 -3.15 -3.05
C TYR A 180 0.55 -3.32 -2.46
N GLN A 181 -0.13 -2.21 -2.22
CA GLN A 181 -1.47 -2.16 -1.64
C GLN A 181 -2.52 -1.91 -2.72
N LEU A 182 -3.67 -2.56 -2.62
CA LEU A 182 -4.83 -2.26 -3.45
C LEU A 182 -5.37 -0.88 -3.10
N PHE A 183 -5.61 -0.05 -4.12
CA PHE A 183 -6.22 1.27 -3.99
C PHE A 183 -7.63 1.26 -4.57
N LEU A 184 -8.54 1.90 -3.87
CA LEU A 184 -9.91 2.12 -4.30
C LEU A 184 -10.21 3.62 -4.26
N ASN A 185 -10.59 4.18 -5.39
CA ASN A 185 -10.85 5.62 -5.54
C ASN A 185 -9.71 6.51 -4.98
N GLY A 186 -8.45 6.10 -5.20
CA GLY A 186 -7.29 6.87 -4.76
C GLY A 186 -6.85 6.68 -3.30
N HIS A 187 -7.56 5.85 -2.53
CA HIS A 187 -7.26 5.54 -1.12
C HIS A 187 -6.85 4.07 -0.95
N PRO A 188 -5.88 3.75 -0.07
CA PRO A 188 -5.50 2.38 0.19
C PRO A 188 -6.62 1.60 0.87
N THR A 189 -6.67 0.30 0.61
CA THR A 189 -7.63 -0.61 1.23
C THR A 189 -6.91 -1.52 2.22
N PHE A 190 -7.51 -1.81 3.35
CA PHE A 190 -6.94 -2.65 4.39
C PHE A 190 -7.86 -3.82 4.72
N ASN A 191 -7.25 -4.96 5.00
CA ASN A 191 -7.93 -6.19 5.38
C ASN A 191 -7.12 -6.90 6.46
N ASP A 192 -7.78 -7.38 7.52
CA ASP A 192 -7.11 -8.05 8.65
C ASP A 192 -6.34 -9.32 8.23
N GLN A 193 -6.71 -9.90 7.10
CA GLN A 193 -6.01 -11.05 6.52
C GLN A 193 -4.99 -10.67 5.45
N GLN A 194 -4.72 -9.39 5.23
CA GLN A 194 -3.78 -8.90 4.21
C GLN A 194 -4.09 -9.41 2.78
N LEU A 195 -5.37 -9.52 2.43
CA LEU A 195 -5.78 -10.01 1.12
C LEU A 195 -5.66 -8.95 0.02
N ASN A 196 -5.53 -7.69 0.44
CA ASN A 196 -5.40 -6.52 -0.42
C ASN A 196 -3.94 -6.11 -0.65
N GLU A 197 -3.00 -7.01 -0.36
CA GLU A 197 -1.57 -6.75 -0.47
C GLU A 197 -0.89 -7.75 -1.40
N ILE A 198 0.15 -7.26 -2.06
CA ILE A 198 1.15 -8.08 -2.75
C ILE A 198 2.49 -7.73 -2.12
N ASN A 199 3.08 -8.71 -1.43
CA ASN A 199 4.38 -8.55 -0.79
C ASN A 199 5.44 -9.27 -1.61
N VAL A 200 6.51 -8.57 -1.96
CA VAL A 200 7.55 -9.08 -2.85
C VAL A 200 8.92 -8.70 -2.35
N THR A 201 9.82 -9.68 -2.32
CA THR A 201 11.24 -9.44 -2.12
C THR A 201 11.98 -9.79 -3.41
N TRP A 202 12.77 -8.84 -3.91
CA TRP A 202 13.64 -9.06 -5.06
C TRP A 202 14.95 -9.68 -4.59
N GLY A 203 15.39 -10.77 -5.24
CA GLY A 203 16.69 -11.38 -5.00
C GLY A 203 17.82 -10.71 -5.80
N GLU A 204 18.86 -11.46 -6.13
CA GLU A 204 19.98 -10.94 -6.93
C GLU A 204 19.58 -10.68 -8.39
N LYS A 205 18.80 -11.56 -8.99
CA LYS A 205 18.46 -11.53 -10.44
C LYS A 205 16.97 -11.67 -10.73
N GLY A 206 16.16 -11.98 -9.72
CA GLY A 206 14.74 -12.26 -9.89
C GLY A 206 13.98 -12.18 -8.58
N ILE A 207 12.71 -12.56 -8.63
CA ILE A 207 11.87 -12.66 -7.42
C ILE A 207 12.45 -13.73 -6.49
N TYR A 208 12.67 -13.37 -5.23
CA TYR A 208 13.03 -14.30 -4.16
C TYR A 208 11.80 -14.79 -3.39
N ASP A 209 10.95 -13.86 -2.94
CA ASP A 209 9.72 -14.16 -2.19
C ASP A 209 8.54 -13.39 -2.80
N TYR A 210 7.38 -14.03 -2.92
CA TYR A 210 6.19 -13.43 -3.50
C TYR A 210 4.93 -13.93 -2.80
N LYS A 211 4.18 -13.04 -2.20
CA LYS A 211 2.96 -13.34 -1.46
C LYS A 211 1.80 -12.50 -1.98
N ARG A 212 0.64 -13.12 -2.19
CA ARG A 212 -0.62 -12.42 -2.50
C ARG A 212 -1.83 -13.30 -2.26
N ALA A 213 -3.02 -12.69 -2.19
CA ALA A 213 -4.25 -13.43 -2.41
C ALA A 213 -4.47 -13.67 -3.92
N LEU A 214 -4.96 -14.86 -4.29
CA LEU A 214 -5.36 -15.18 -5.67
C LEU A 214 -6.80 -14.71 -5.93
N LEU A 215 -7.02 -13.44 -5.69
CA LEU A 215 -8.28 -12.75 -5.86
C LEU A 215 -8.09 -11.62 -6.88
N ARG A 216 -9.11 -11.42 -7.71
CA ARG A 216 -9.23 -10.31 -8.65
C ARG A 216 -10.55 -9.61 -8.40
N SER A 217 -10.51 -8.31 -8.17
CA SER A 217 -11.71 -7.53 -7.92
C SER A 217 -12.53 -7.31 -9.19
N SER A 218 -13.84 -7.23 -9.03
CA SER A 218 -14.75 -6.73 -10.04
C SER A 218 -14.78 -5.19 -10.03
N VAL A 219 -15.56 -4.62 -10.94
CA VAL A 219 -15.84 -3.18 -10.89
C VAL A 219 -16.58 -2.85 -9.59
N PRO A 220 -16.08 -1.87 -8.79
CA PRO A 220 -16.72 -1.49 -7.55
C PRO A 220 -18.12 -0.88 -7.82
N LEU A 221 -19.07 -1.29 -7.00
CA LEU A 221 -20.43 -0.73 -7.00
C LEU A 221 -20.54 0.32 -5.89
N ASP A 222 -21.00 1.51 -6.26
CA ASP A 222 -21.20 2.62 -5.30
C ASP A 222 -22.21 2.22 -4.21
N GLY A 223 -21.82 2.42 -2.97
CA GLY A 223 -22.65 2.30 -1.80
C GLY A 223 -23.08 3.67 -1.23
N ALA A 224 -23.30 3.72 0.06
CA ALA A 224 -23.71 4.91 0.76
C ALA A 224 -22.61 5.96 0.86
N THR A 225 -22.97 7.24 0.85
CA THR A 225 -22.05 8.32 1.18
C THR A 225 -21.73 8.28 2.68
N THR A 226 -20.46 8.38 3.01
CA THR A 226 -19.94 8.34 4.38
C THR A 226 -19.26 9.67 4.70
N SER A 227 -19.47 10.17 5.92
CA SER A 227 -18.80 11.34 6.46
C SER A 227 -17.82 10.90 7.54
N LEU A 228 -16.59 11.33 7.44
CA LEU A 228 -15.56 11.12 8.46
C LEU A 228 -15.36 12.42 9.27
N ASP A 229 -14.87 12.24 10.49
CA ASP A 229 -14.40 13.34 11.31
C ASP A 229 -13.31 14.14 10.60
N SER A 230 -13.24 15.45 10.93
CA SER A 230 -12.14 16.28 10.45
C SER A 230 -10.81 15.83 11.05
N LEU A 231 -9.71 16.07 10.34
CA LEU A 231 -8.37 15.81 10.86
C LEU A 231 -8.14 16.44 12.25
N GLU A 232 -8.65 17.64 12.47
CA GLU A 232 -8.53 18.34 13.77
C GLU A 232 -9.23 17.59 14.90
N THR A 233 -10.42 17.03 14.63
CA THR A 233 -11.18 16.21 15.58
C THR A 233 -10.41 14.93 15.92
N VAL A 234 -9.95 14.20 14.90
CA VAL A 234 -9.17 12.97 15.07
C VAL A 234 -7.89 13.23 15.85
N ARG A 235 -7.13 14.25 15.43
CA ARG A 235 -5.90 14.68 16.11
C ARG A 235 -6.13 15.02 17.58
N ALA A 236 -7.18 15.79 17.87
CA ALA A 236 -7.49 16.22 19.24
C ALA A 236 -7.90 15.02 20.11
N SER A 237 -8.69 14.09 19.58
CA SER A 237 -9.07 12.87 20.27
C SER A 237 -7.85 12.00 20.60
N LEU A 238 -6.97 11.76 19.64
CA LEU A 238 -5.75 10.97 19.84
C LEU A 238 -4.79 11.63 20.84
N ALA A 239 -4.62 12.96 20.75
CA ALA A 239 -3.73 13.71 21.65
C ALA A 239 -4.26 13.78 23.12
N ASN A 240 -5.56 13.60 23.31
CA ASN A 240 -6.20 13.58 24.64
C ASN A 240 -6.35 12.16 25.20
N ASN A 241 -6.09 11.12 24.42
CA ASN A 241 -6.16 9.75 24.88
C ASN A 241 -4.86 9.38 25.63
N HIS A 242 -4.97 9.07 26.93
CA HIS A 242 -3.84 8.72 27.79
C HIS A 242 -3.19 7.38 27.45
N ASP A 243 -3.88 6.52 26.73
CA ASP A 243 -3.38 5.20 26.33
C ASP A 243 -2.57 5.27 25.03
N ILE A 244 -2.53 6.43 24.36
CA ILE A 244 -1.84 6.66 23.11
C ILE A 244 -0.70 7.67 23.32
N ASP A 245 0.51 7.24 23.05
CA ASP A 245 1.65 8.15 22.94
C ASP A 245 1.64 8.83 21.57
N PHE A 246 1.14 10.06 21.52
CA PHE A 246 0.95 10.81 20.29
C PHE A 246 2.27 11.00 19.49
N GLU A 247 3.43 10.94 20.15
CA GLU A 247 4.74 11.07 19.49
C GLU A 247 5.12 9.82 18.67
N LYS A 248 4.47 8.67 18.94
CA LYS A 248 4.65 7.43 18.18
C LYS A 248 3.82 7.33 16.91
N ILE A 249 2.94 8.30 16.68
CA ILE A 249 2.18 8.37 15.44
C ILE A 249 3.12 8.84 14.33
N SER A 250 3.27 8.02 13.30
CA SER A 250 4.13 8.29 12.14
C SER A 250 3.36 8.73 10.91
N ASN A 251 2.08 8.33 10.78
CA ASN A 251 1.26 8.71 9.64
C ASN A 251 -0.24 8.71 9.99
N MET A 252 -1.05 9.43 9.20
CA MET A 252 -2.52 9.48 9.30
C MET A 252 -3.08 9.61 7.89
N ILE A 253 -3.93 8.67 7.48
CA ILE A 253 -4.51 8.64 6.14
C ILE A 253 -5.98 8.25 6.19
N VAL A 254 -6.72 8.60 5.16
CA VAL A 254 -8.02 8.00 4.87
C VAL A 254 -7.79 6.76 4.01
N GLY A 255 -8.40 5.65 4.40
CA GLY A 255 -8.36 4.39 3.69
C GLY A 255 -9.72 3.69 3.72
N TYR A 256 -9.77 2.51 3.17
CA TYR A 256 -10.96 1.66 3.19
C TYR A 256 -10.72 0.43 4.05
N LYS A 257 -11.56 0.23 5.04
CA LYS A 257 -11.64 -1.04 5.76
C LYS A 257 -12.50 -2.01 4.96
N GLU A 258 -11.95 -3.15 4.63
CA GLU A 258 -12.73 -4.25 4.07
C GLU A 258 -13.51 -4.97 5.18
N ASP A 259 -14.83 -5.01 5.07
CA ASP A 259 -15.71 -5.77 5.96
C ASP A 259 -16.05 -7.11 5.28
N ASP A 260 -15.44 -8.16 5.78
CA ASP A 260 -15.60 -9.53 5.30
C ASP A 260 -16.80 -10.25 5.90
N LYS A 261 -17.90 -9.59 6.14
CA LYS A 261 -19.10 -10.30 6.59
C LYS A 261 -19.59 -11.18 5.46
N PRO A 262 -19.46 -12.53 5.56
CA PRO A 262 -20.09 -13.40 4.58
C PRO A 262 -21.59 -13.14 4.62
N ASP A 263 -22.14 -12.70 3.50
CA ASP A 263 -23.59 -12.66 3.35
C ASP A 263 -24.08 -14.11 3.50
N LYS A 264 -25.09 -14.35 4.33
CA LYS A 264 -25.60 -15.71 4.63
C LYS A 264 -26.15 -16.44 3.39
N ASP A 265 -26.27 -15.71 2.29
CA ASP A 265 -26.75 -16.18 0.98
C ASP A 265 -25.62 -16.32 -0.05
N ASP A 266 -24.34 -16.17 0.34
CA ASP A 266 -23.21 -16.34 -0.58
C ASP A 266 -23.16 -17.78 -1.08
N ILE A 267 -23.46 -17.93 -2.35
CA ILE A 267 -23.16 -19.14 -3.11
C ILE A 267 -21.62 -19.23 -3.13
N GLU A 268 -21.06 -20.36 -2.72
CA GLU A 268 -19.61 -20.67 -2.51
C GLU A 268 -18.62 -20.22 -3.60
N VAL A 269 -19.07 -19.53 -4.64
CA VAL A 269 -18.29 -19.23 -5.85
C VAL A 269 -17.76 -17.78 -5.90
N GLN A 270 -18.39 -16.83 -5.18
CA GLN A 270 -18.01 -15.42 -5.24
C GLN A 270 -17.96 -14.83 -3.84
N ARG A 271 -16.80 -14.24 -3.50
CA ARG A 271 -16.64 -13.47 -2.27
C ARG A 271 -17.11 -12.04 -2.49
N ASN A 272 -18.05 -11.59 -1.68
CA ASN A 272 -18.52 -10.22 -1.65
C ASN A 272 -17.88 -9.50 -0.46
N SER A 273 -17.32 -8.32 -0.69
CA SER A 273 -16.76 -7.48 0.38
C SER A 273 -17.30 -6.06 0.28
N GLU A 274 -17.55 -5.48 1.45
CA GLU A 274 -17.90 -4.07 1.57
C GLU A 274 -16.66 -3.28 2.04
N PHE A 275 -16.36 -2.18 1.35
CA PHE A 275 -15.27 -1.28 1.65
C PHE A 275 -15.83 0.00 2.26
N ILE A 276 -15.50 0.22 3.52
CA ILE A 276 -16.01 1.35 4.31
C ILE A 276 -14.88 2.34 4.53
N PRO A 277 -15.04 3.61 4.09
CA PRO A 277 -14.01 4.61 4.31
C PRO A 277 -13.86 4.89 5.79
N THR A 278 -12.61 4.97 6.25
CA THR A 278 -12.27 5.24 7.64
C THR A 278 -10.91 5.92 7.77
N TRP A 279 -10.61 6.48 8.95
CA TRP A 279 -9.28 6.94 9.26
C TRP A 279 -8.38 5.78 9.68
N TYR A 280 -7.15 5.80 9.15
CA TYR A 280 -6.08 4.94 9.58
C TYR A 280 -4.94 5.75 10.19
N VAL A 281 -4.35 5.22 11.22
CA VAL A 281 -3.22 5.82 11.94
C VAL A 281 -2.10 4.80 12.02
N GLU A 282 -0.94 5.18 11.55
CA GLU A 282 0.28 4.40 11.73
C GLU A 282 0.88 4.75 13.10
N TYR A 283 0.86 3.78 13.99
CA TYR A 283 1.30 3.91 15.37
C TYR A 283 2.31 2.81 15.71
N ASP A 284 3.49 3.22 16.15
CA ASP A 284 4.61 2.30 16.48
C ASP A 284 5.00 1.36 15.31
N GLY A 285 4.79 1.80 14.05
CA GLY A 285 5.08 1.06 12.83
C GLY A 285 3.97 0.16 12.30
N GLU A 286 2.80 0.15 12.93
CA GLU A 286 1.65 -0.67 12.54
C GLU A 286 0.44 0.21 12.22
N TRP A 287 -0.40 -0.22 11.26
CA TRP A 287 -1.60 0.49 10.86
C TRP A 287 -2.82 0.06 11.67
N TYR A 288 -3.50 1.02 12.27
CA TYR A 288 -4.71 0.85 13.08
C TYR A 288 -5.88 1.65 12.52
N VAL A 289 -7.08 1.10 12.65
CA VAL A 289 -8.32 1.85 12.42
C VAL A 289 -8.50 2.84 13.57
N TYR A 290 -8.77 4.10 13.25
CA TYR A 290 -9.25 5.06 14.25
C TYR A 290 -10.77 4.94 14.38
N GLN A 291 -11.23 4.68 15.59
CA GLN A 291 -12.65 4.67 15.92
C GLN A 291 -12.90 5.34 17.28
N ASP A 292 -13.67 6.43 17.29
CA ASP A 292 -14.09 7.14 18.51
C ASP A 292 -12.97 7.46 19.51
N GLY A 293 -11.80 7.87 19.00
CA GLY A 293 -10.63 8.24 19.81
C GLY A 293 -9.75 7.05 20.23
N ARG A 294 -9.98 5.87 19.67
CA ARG A 294 -9.17 4.66 19.91
C ARG A 294 -8.51 4.18 18.64
N LEU A 295 -7.47 3.38 18.80
CA LEU A 295 -6.80 2.63 17.74
C LEU A 295 -7.18 1.15 17.90
N GLU A 296 -7.75 0.56 16.85
CA GLU A 296 -8.23 -0.82 16.79
C GLU A 296 -7.55 -1.62 15.70
#